data_4f6673640fc027b6f520d35c91116f29
#
_entry.id   4f6673640fc027b6f520d35c91116f29
#
_cell.length_a   1.000
_cell.length_b   1.000
_cell.length_c   1.000
_cell.angle_alpha   90.00
_cell.angle_beta   90.00
_cell.angle_gamma   90.00
#
_symmetry.space_group_name_H-M   'P 1'
#
loop_
_entity.id
_entity.type
_entity.pdbx_description
1 polymer ?
#
loop_
_entity_poly.entity_id
_entity_poly.type
_entity_poly.pdbx_seq_one_letter_code
_entity_poly.pdbx_strand_id
1 'polypeptide(L)'
;TFSVIETGEALDRGDEPSPTRSAVLVRLSHGHIRFGSFQRLLALDEPNHTAALVDYALTQFPGPPPPDDAPGRDEPAVILLHQVIERMADMAASYLAAGFVHGVLNTDNMAISGESFDYGPWRWLPHWDAGFTAAYFDHQGLYSFGRQAEAIRWNCGQLAVALRPMAQTEPLLAALNRFDPLFQQRLAERVLWRLGLVSRSGHEDAQLLTAAGIHMRETGQSPDAFFFAHRAGRNRPCGAFGDLLAAYHPTDSAADAPFWQEAAPPSNVINEVERIWTAIATKDDWTLLHDHVAAIRRLGQALGPTPLPAGHTTAPAPMRQM
;
A
#
# COMPACT_ATOMS: atom_id res chain seq x y z
N THR A 1 10.63 -8.28 7.62
CA THR A 1 12.10 -8.53 7.49
C THR A 1 12.46 -9.78 8.29
N PHE A 2 13.21 -10.67 7.66
CA PHE A 2 13.73 -11.90 8.31
C PHE A 2 15.07 -11.64 8.98
N SER A 3 15.99 -11.00 8.28
CA SER A 3 17.29 -10.61 8.84
C SER A 3 17.88 -9.37 8.18
N VAL A 4 18.68 -8.64 8.93
CA VAL A 4 19.57 -7.58 8.45
C VAL A 4 20.96 -7.92 8.95
N ILE A 5 21.95 -8.04 8.05
CA ILE A 5 23.32 -8.40 8.38
C ILE A 5 24.22 -7.28 7.82
N GLU A 6 24.92 -6.59 8.71
CA GLU A 6 25.91 -5.58 8.33
C GLU A 6 27.11 -6.26 7.66
N THR A 7 27.59 -5.72 6.54
CA THR A 7 28.73 -6.29 5.80
C THR A 7 30.08 -5.76 6.27
N GLY A 8 30.11 -4.68 7.06
CA GLY A 8 31.33 -3.98 7.45
C GLY A 8 31.91 -3.06 6.37
N GLU A 9 31.23 -2.94 5.24
CA GLU A 9 31.64 -2.05 4.13
C GLU A 9 30.98 -0.69 4.28
N ALA A 10 31.64 0.34 3.77
CA ALA A 10 31.05 1.67 3.55
C ALA A 10 30.67 1.82 2.08
N LEU A 11 29.41 2.13 1.82
CA LEU A 11 28.89 2.35 0.48
C LEU A 11 28.80 3.85 0.19
N ASP A 12 29.43 4.25 -0.92
CA ASP A 12 29.21 5.57 -1.51
C ASP A 12 28.31 5.41 -2.74
N ARG A 13 27.12 5.97 -2.68
CA ARG A 13 26.12 5.90 -3.76
C ARG A 13 25.96 7.23 -4.49
N GLY A 14 26.64 8.29 -4.06
CA GLY A 14 26.46 9.63 -4.60
C GLY A 14 25.13 10.29 -4.21
N ASP A 15 24.37 9.68 -3.31
CA ASP A 15 23.16 10.20 -2.68
C ASP A 15 23.36 10.32 -1.15
N GLU A 16 22.44 10.90 -0.44
CA GLU A 16 22.56 11.07 1.01
C GLU A 16 21.93 9.89 1.80
N PRO A 17 22.52 9.57 2.96
CA PRO A 17 23.87 9.87 3.42
C PRO A 17 24.92 8.98 2.73
N SER A 18 26.04 9.57 2.28
CA SER A 18 27.14 8.81 1.68
C SER A 18 28.49 9.29 2.25
N PRO A 19 29.46 8.40 2.50
CA PRO A 19 29.31 6.94 2.54
C PRO A 19 28.49 6.48 3.75
N THR A 20 27.77 5.37 3.60
CA THR A 20 26.95 4.78 4.67
C THR A 20 27.29 3.31 4.90
N ARG A 21 26.97 2.80 6.12
CA ARG A 21 27.11 1.38 6.43
C ARG A 21 26.24 0.54 5.49
N SER A 22 26.80 -0.51 4.93
CA SER A 22 26.07 -1.41 4.06
C SER A 22 25.56 -2.64 4.80
N ALA A 23 24.45 -3.20 4.33
CA ALA A 23 23.85 -4.38 4.91
C ALA A 23 23.20 -5.27 3.83
N VAL A 24 23.12 -6.56 4.13
CA VAL A 24 22.26 -7.49 3.41
C VAL A 24 20.94 -7.61 4.17
N LEU A 25 19.86 -7.17 3.53
CA LEU A 25 18.50 -7.30 4.03
C LEU A 25 17.85 -8.53 3.41
N VAL A 26 17.37 -9.46 4.23
CA VAL A 26 16.54 -10.57 3.81
C VAL A 26 15.08 -10.28 4.17
N ARG A 27 14.22 -10.24 3.17
CA ARG A 27 12.79 -10.02 3.31
C ARG A 27 12.02 -11.19 2.70
N LEU A 28 11.04 -11.70 3.42
CA LEU A 28 10.14 -12.74 2.89
C LEU A 28 8.99 -12.06 2.15
N SER A 29 8.64 -12.61 0.99
CA SER A 29 7.43 -12.30 0.24
C SER A 29 6.86 -13.59 -0.37
N HIS A 30 5.59 -13.54 -0.79
CA HIS A 30 4.93 -14.71 -1.39
C HIS A 30 5.42 -14.99 -2.81
N GLY A 31 6.08 -14.04 -3.46
CA GLY A 31 6.64 -14.21 -4.78
C GLY A 31 7.37 -13.00 -5.31
N HIS A 32 8.04 -13.18 -6.45
CA HIS A 32 8.86 -12.15 -7.10
C HIS A 32 8.44 -11.89 -8.55
N ILE A 33 7.26 -12.38 -8.97
CA ILE A 33 6.73 -12.11 -10.31
C ILE A 33 6.19 -10.68 -10.35
N ARG A 34 6.75 -9.86 -11.22
CA ARG A 34 6.42 -8.45 -11.41
C ARG A 34 5.85 -8.23 -12.80
N PHE A 35 5.19 -7.09 -13.00
CA PHE A 35 4.64 -6.72 -14.32
C PHE A 35 5.72 -6.72 -15.40
N GLY A 36 6.93 -6.26 -15.08
CA GLY A 36 8.09 -6.30 -15.98
C GLY A 36 8.42 -7.70 -16.50
N SER A 37 8.10 -8.78 -15.76
CA SER A 37 8.30 -10.15 -16.25
C SER A 37 7.44 -10.44 -17.48
N PHE A 38 6.18 -10.00 -17.49
CA PHE A 38 5.27 -10.14 -18.64
C PHE A 38 5.67 -9.23 -19.80
N GLN A 39 6.08 -8.00 -19.51
CA GLN A 39 6.57 -7.08 -20.53
C GLN A 39 7.83 -7.61 -21.24
N ARG A 40 8.74 -8.25 -20.50
CA ARG A 40 9.93 -8.88 -21.06
C ARG A 40 9.54 -10.01 -22.03
N LEU A 41 8.60 -10.86 -21.66
CA LEU A 41 8.14 -11.96 -22.53
C LEU A 41 7.46 -11.41 -23.78
N LEU A 42 6.66 -10.35 -23.67
CA LEU A 42 6.10 -9.65 -24.84
C LEU A 42 7.20 -9.11 -25.76
N ALA A 43 8.20 -8.44 -25.21
CA ALA A 43 9.31 -7.86 -25.98
C ALA A 43 10.18 -8.92 -26.69
N LEU A 44 10.24 -10.15 -26.15
CA LEU A 44 10.95 -11.28 -26.72
C LEU A 44 10.09 -12.11 -27.69
N ASP A 45 8.82 -11.74 -27.88
CA ASP A 45 7.84 -12.48 -28.68
C ASP A 45 7.67 -13.94 -28.22
N GLU A 46 7.49 -14.14 -26.90
CA GLU A 46 7.42 -15.46 -26.26
C GLU A 46 6.00 -15.78 -25.72
N PRO A 47 4.98 -15.93 -26.60
CA PRO A 47 3.59 -16.10 -26.16
C PRO A 47 3.38 -17.40 -25.36
N ASN A 48 4.10 -18.49 -25.68
CA ASN A 48 3.98 -19.75 -24.94
C ASN A 48 4.50 -19.62 -23.50
N HIS A 49 5.59 -18.90 -23.29
CA HIS A 49 6.12 -18.62 -21.96
C HIS A 49 5.21 -17.65 -21.20
N THR A 50 4.58 -16.70 -21.88
CA THR A 50 3.56 -15.82 -21.28
C THR A 50 2.37 -16.62 -20.78
N ALA A 51 1.84 -17.57 -21.60
CA ALA A 51 0.74 -18.45 -21.18
C ALA A 51 1.13 -19.29 -19.96
N ALA A 52 2.31 -19.92 -19.98
CA ALA A 52 2.81 -20.70 -18.84
C ALA A 52 2.98 -19.86 -17.57
N LEU A 53 3.41 -18.58 -17.71
CA LEU A 53 3.54 -17.66 -16.56
C LEU A 53 2.16 -17.25 -16.03
N VAL A 54 1.16 -17.05 -16.89
CA VAL A 54 -0.24 -16.79 -16.49
C VAL A 54 -0.78 -17.97 -15.69
N ASP A 55 -0.66 -19.19 -16.18
CA ASP A 55 -1.15 -20.41 -15.50
C ASP A 55 -0.45 -20.61 -14.15
N TYR A 56 0.86 -20.39 -14.10
CA TYR A 56 1.63 -20.44 -12.88
C TYR A 56 1.14 -19.39 -11.88
N ALA A 57 0.94 -18.15 -12.33
CA ALA A 57 0.48 -17.05 -11.47
C ALA A 57 -0.90 -17.31 -10.88
N LEU A 58 -1.85 -17.82 -11.68
CA LEU A 58 -3.19 -18.18 -11.21
C LEU A 58 -3.16 -19.34 -10.19
N THR A 59 -2.24 -20.28 -10.36
CA THR A 59 -2.07 -21.43 -9.43
C THR A 59 -1.44 -21.00 -8.11
N GLN A 60 -0.39 -20.17 -8.15
CA GLN A 60 0.36 -19.79 -6.96
C GLN A 60 -0.27 -18.62 -6.18
N PHE A 61 -0.98 -17.73 -6.88
CA PHE A 61 -1.62 -16.57 -6.31
C PHE A 61 -3.12 -16.54 -6.65
N PRO A 62 -3.89 -17.56 -6.20
CA PRO A 62 -5.32 -17.62 -6.49
C PRO A 62 -6.03 -16.39 -5.92
N GLY A 63 -7.11 -15.97 -6.57
CA GLY A 63 -7.95 -14.86 -6.19
C GLY A 63 -9.40 -15.10 -6.60
N PRO A 64 -10.31 -14.15 -6.31
CA PRO A 64 -11.70 -14.26 -6.70
C PRO A 64 -11.84 -14.32 -8.22
N PRO A 65 -12.87 -15.03 -8.72
CA PRO A 65 -13.17 -15.03 -10.15
C PRO A 65 -13.61 -13.64 -10.61
N PRO A 66 -13.50 -13.33 -11.92
CA PRO A 66 -14.14 -12.16 -12.48
C PRO A 66 -15.66 -12.13 -12.24
N PRO A 67 -16.32 -10.95 -12.28
CA PRO A 67 -17.77 -10.85 -12.23
C PRO A 67 -18.47 -11.74 -13.26
N ASP A 68 -19.70 -12.16 -12.95
CA ASP A 68 -20.46 -13.08 -13.82
C ASP A 68 -20.74 -12.52 -15.22
N ASP A 69 -20.85 -11.21 -15.35
CA ASP A 69 -21.09 -10.47 -16.59
C ASP A 69 -19.81 -9.96 -17.25
N ALA A 70 -18.62 -10.28 -16.70
CA ALA A 70 -17.37 -9.79 -17.28
C ALA A 70 -17.07 -10.45 -18.63
N PRO A 71 -16.76 -9.68 -19.68
CA PRO A 71 -16.37 -10.25 -20.96
C PRO A 71 -15.06 -11.05 -20.81
N GLY A 72 -14.98 -12.21 -21.45
CA GLY A 72 -13.78 -13.08 -21.38
C GLY A 72 -13.50 -13.68 -20.00
N ARG A 73 -14.49 -13.75 -19.10
CA ARG A 73 -14.35 -14.18 -17.70
C ARG A 73 -13.67 -15.55 -17.50
N ASP A 74 -13.72 -16.42 -18.49
CA ASP A 74 -13.13 -17.76 -18.44
C ASP A 74 -11.72 -17.83 -19.07
N GLU A 75 -11.25 -16.72 -19.65
CA GLU A 75 -9.92 -16.64 -20.27
C GLU A 75 -8.84 -16.43 -19.18
N PRO A 76 -7.80 -17.29 -19.09
CA PRO A 76 -6.79 -17.21 -18.02
C PRO A 76 -6.13 -15.83 -17.88
N ALA A 77 -5.79 -15.17 -19.00
CA ALA A 77 -5.18 -13.84 -18.98
C ALA A 77 -6.12 -12.76 -18.43
N VAL A 78 -7.42 -12.87 -18.73
CA VAL A 78 -8.45 -11.96 -18.21
C VAL A 78 -8.67 -12.20 -16.73
N ILE A 79 -8.74 -13.46 -16.29
CA ILE A 79 -8.84 -13.82 -14.86
C ILE A 79 -7.65 -13.24 -14.09
N LEU A 80 -6.43 -13.44 -14.59
CA LEU A 80 -5.23 -12.89 -13.95
C LEU A 80 -5.32 -11.37 -13.82
N LEU A 81 -5.68 -10.67 -14.91
CA LEU A 81 -5.77 -9.21 -14.87
C LEU A 81 -6.81 -8.71 -13.86
N HIS A 82 -7.99 -9.34 -13.80
CA HIS A 82 -9.01 -9.00 -12.80
C HIS A 82 -8.49 -9.14 -11.37
N GLN A 83 -7.83 -10.26 -11.06
CA GLN A 83 -7.26 -10.49 -9.73
C GLN A 83 -6.15 -9.50 -9.38
N VAL A 84 -5.29 -9.17 -10.35
CA VAL A 84 -4.23 -8.18 -10.16
C VAL A 84 -4.82 -6.78 -9.95
N ILE A 85 -5.85 -6.39 -10.71
CA ILE A 85 -6.53 -5.10 -10.55
C ILE A 85 -7.10 -4.94 -9.14
N GLU A 86 -7.73 -5.97 -8.59
CA GLU A 86 -8.24 -5.93 -7.21
C GLU A 86 -7.13 -5.71 -6.18
N ARG A 87 -6.02 -6.44 -6.33
CA ARG A 87 -4.85 -6.32 -5.44
C ARG A 87 -4.18 -4.96 -5.54
N MET A 88 -4.04 -4.43 -6.75
CA MET A 88 -3.41 -3.13 -6.99
C MET A 88 -4.28 -1.97 -6.50
N ALA A 89 -5.59 -2.06 -6.64
CA ALA A 89 -6.52 -1.08 -6.08
C ALA A 89 -6.44 -1.05 -4.54
N ASP A 90 -6.37 -2.22 -3.89
CA ASP A 90 -6.20 -2.33 -2.44
C ASP A 90 -4.83 -1.81 -1.97
N MET A 91 -3.75 -2.12 -2.69
CA MET A 91 -2.41 -1.62 -2.39
C MET A 91 -2.36 -0.09 -2.49
N ALA A 92 -2.91 0.50 -3.56
CA ALA A 92 -2.99 1.94 -3.73
C ALA A 92 -3.78 2.61 -2.59
N ALA A 93 -4.92 2.05 -2.22
CA ALA A 93 -5.75 2.52 -1.11
C ALA A 93 -4.99 2.43 0.23
N SER A 94 -4.24 1.35 0.43
CA SER A 94 -3.41 1.15 1.63
C SER A 94 -2.32 2.20 1.75
N TYR A 95 -1.65 2.55 0.66
CA TYR A 95 -0.62 3.59 0.64
C TYR A 95 -1.21 4.97 1.03
N LEU A 96 -2.34 5.34 0.41
CA LEU A 96 -2.97 6.62 0.71
C LEU A 96 -3.49 6.68 2.15
N ALA A 97 -4.19 5.64 2.59
CA ALA A 97 -4.69 5.59 3.96
C ALA A 97 -3.57 5.60 5.01
N ALA A 98 -2.41 5.04 4.70
CA ALA A 98 -1.25 5.02 5.59
C ALA A 98 -0.43 6.31 5.57
N GLY A 99 -0.59 7.18 4.57
CA GLY A 99 0.33 8.30 4.33
C GLY A 99 1.70 7.83 3.83
N PHE A 100 1.75 6.68 3.17
CA PHE A 100 2.98 6.08 2.65
C PHE A 100 3.25 6.52 1.22
N VAL A 101 4.49 6.89 0.92
CA VAL A 101 4.96 7.28 -0.42
C VAL A 101 6.07 6.33 -0.83
N HIS A 102 5.81 5.51 -1.85
CA HIS A 102 6.77 4.52 -2.34
C HIS A 102 7.95 5.17 -3.07
N GLY A 103 7.69 6.19 -3.87
CA GLY A 103 8.70 6.99 -4.58
C GLY A 103 9.13 6.46 -5.95
N VAL A 104 8.96 5.17 -6.27
CA VAL A 104 9.28 4.59 -7.60
C VAL A 104 8.26 3.51 -7.96
N LEU A 105 7.14 3.91 -8.53
CA LEU A 105 6.04 3.01 -8.90
C LEU A 105 6.08 2.68 -10.40
N ASN A 106 7.15 2.06 -10.85
CA ASN A 106 7.28 1.51 -12.20
C ASN A 106 6.86 0.02 -12.26
N THR A 107 6.79 -0.56 -13.46
CA THR A 107 6.36 -1.96 -13.67
C THR A 107 7.27 -3.00 -13.02
N ASP A 108 8.52 -2.64 -12.71
CA ASP A 108 9.44 -3.54 -12.01
C ASP A 108 9.19 -3.57 -10.50
N ASN A 109 8.43 -2.61 -9.97
CA ASN A 109 8.05 -2.53 -8.57
C ASN A 109 6.59 -2.91 -8.31
N MET A 110 5.89 -3.46 -9.32
CA MET A 110 4.52 -3.98 -9.22
C MET A 110 4.52 -5.50 -9.19
N ALA A 111 4.40 -6.09 -7.99
CA ALA A 111 4.26 -7.54 -7.82
C ALA A 111 2.82 -7.98 -8.08
N ILE A 112 2.61 -9.06 -8.83
CA ILE A 112 1.26 -9.60 -9.14
C ILE A 112 0.52 -10.10 -7.89
N SER A 113 1.25 -10.34 -6.79
CA SER A 113 0.68 -10.72 -5.49
C SER A 113 -0.01 -9.55 -4.78
N GLY A 114 0.19 -8.30 -5.21
CA GLY A 114 -0.32 -7.11 -4.53
C GLY A 114 0.51 -6.66 -3.33
N GLU A 115 1.66 -7.28 -3.11
CA GLU A 115 2.59 -6.85 -2.08
C GLU A 115 3.45 -5.69 -2.56
N SER A 116 3.78 -4.80 -1.64
CA SER A 116 4.76 -3.74 -1.90
C SER A 116 6.12 -4.36 -2.22
N PHE A 117 6.74 -3.93 -3.30
CA PHE A 117 8.01 -4.45 -3.79
C PHE A 117 9.02 -3.32 -3.99
N ASP A 118 10.28 -3.55 -3.66
CA ASP A 118 11.37 -2.58 -3.69
C ASP A 118 11.08 -1.32 -2.86
N TYR A 119 11.53 -1.33 -1.62
CA TYR A 119 11.40 -0.18 -0.73
C TYR A 119 12.59 0.78 -0.93
N GLY A 120 12.73 1.37 -2.14
CA GLY A 120 13.79 2.31 -2.45
C GLY A 120 13.71 3.60 -1.61
N PRO A 121 13.38 4.74 -2.20
CA PRO A 121 13.39 6.02 -1.49
C PRO A 121 12.11 6.30 -0.68
N TRP A 122 11.40 5.29 -0.24
CA TRP A 122 10.12 5.43 0.47
C TRP A 122 10.16 6.43 1.62
N ARG A 123 9.00 7.08 1.88
CA ARG A 123 8.79 8.03 2.98
C ARG A 123 7.39 7.90 3.55
N TRP A 124 7.22 8.40 4.76
CA TRP A 124 5.91 8.63 5.37
C TRP A 124 5.65 10.13 5.40
N LEU A 125 4.41 10.54 5.14
CA LEU A 125 4.05 11.94 5.13
C LEU A 125 4.25 12.60 6.50
N PRO A 126 5.04 13.65 6.61
CA PRO A 126 5.14 14.44 7.85
C PRO A 126 3.89 15.30 8.07
N HIS A 127 3.21 15.69 7.00
CA HIS A 127 1.91 16.39 6.96
C HIS A 127 1.20 16.04 5.66
N TRP A 128 -0.10 16.29 5.58
CA TRP A 128 -0.88 15.94 4.38
C TRP A 128 -0.53 16.83 3.21
N ASP A 129 0.17 16.29 2.24
CA ASP A 129 0.59 16.97 1.01
C ASP A 129 0.50 16.02 -0.19
N ALA A 130 -0.42 16.29 -1.11
CA ALA A 130 -0.59 15.49 -2.32
C ALA A 130 0.61 15.59 -3.28
N GLY A 131 1.38 16.67 -3.21
CA GLY A 131 2.57 16.90 -4.03
C GLY A 131 3.86 16.30 -3.45
N PHE A 132 3.83 15.75 -2.24
CA PHE A 132 5.02 15.20 -1.59
C PHE A 132 5.61 14.04 -2.40
N THR A 133 6.93 14.09 -2.64
CA THR A 133 7.71 13.05 -3.32
C THR A 133 8.72 12.42 -2.35
N ALA A 134 8.91 11.11 -2.43
CA ALA A 134 9.92 10.41 -1.65
C ALA A 134 11.27 10.37 -2.37
N ALA A 135 11.28 10.27 -3.70
CA ALA A 135 12.48 10.20 -4.51
C ALA A 135 12.99 11.59 -4.84
N TYR A 136 14.23 11.90 -4.52
CA TYR A 136 14.86 13.20 -4.81
C TYR A 136 14.99 13.49 -6.31
N PHE A 137 14.98 12.48 -7.15
CA PHE A 137 15.05 12.59 -8.61
C PHE A 137 13.66 12.73 -9.28
N ASP A 138 12.56 12.59 -8.56
CA ASP A 138 11.20 12.75 -9.08
C ASP A 138 10.78 14.23 -9.10
N HIS A 139 11.50 15.04 -9.89
CA HIS A 139 11.25 16.48 -9.99
C HIS A 139 9.89 16.84 -10.60
N GLN A 140 9.24 15.91 -11.30
CA GLN A 140 7.94 16.13 -11.92
C GLN A 140 6.77 15.59 -11.07
N GLY A 141 7.06 14.96 -9.93
CA GLY A 141 6.05 14.38 -9.05
C GLY A 141 5.29 13.23 -9.68
N LEU A 142 5.94 12.46 -10.57
CA LEU A 142 5.31 11.30 -11.23
C LEU A 142 4.76 10.30 -10.21
N TYR A 143 5.51 10.10 -9.12
CA TYR A 143 5.18 9.19 -8.03
C TYR A 143 4.85 9.94 -6.73
N SER A 144 4.41 11.22 -6.83
CA SER A 144 3.98 11.97 -5.66
C SER A 144 2.81 11.28 -4.95
N PHE A 145 2.65 11.56 -3.66
CA PHE A 145 1.64 10.93 -2.81
C PHE A 145 0.25 10.88 -3.45
N GLY A 146 -0.24 12.00 -3.95
CA GLY A 146 -1.57 12.10 -4.56
C GLY A 146 -1.69 11.40 -5.92
N ARG A 147 -0.58 11.08 -6.58
CA ARG A 147 -0.57 10.45 -7.91
C ARG A 147 -0.27 8.95 -7.88
N GLN A 148 -0.07 8.36 -6.71
CA GLN A 148 0.30 6.95 -6.61
C GLN A 148 -0.76 6.02 -7.22
N ALA A 149 -2.05 6.28 -6.99
CA ALA A 149 -3.13 5.48 -7.59
C ALA A 149 -3.14 5.60 -9.13
N GLU A 150 -2.89 6.81 -9.69
CA GLU A 150 -2.75 7.02 -11.13
C GLU A 150 -1.58 6.21 -11.70
N ALA A 151 -0.41 6.27 -11.04
CA ALA A 151 0.78 5.52 -11.46
C ALA A 151 0.55 4.00 -11.41
N ILE A 152 -0.07 3.49 -10.36
CA ILE A 152 -0.40 2.07 -10.23
C ILE A 152 -1.40 1.64 -11.32
N ARG A 153 -2.46 2.43 -11.56
CA ARG A 153 -3.42 2.16 -12.64
C ARG A 153 -2.75 2.13 -14.01
N TRP A 154 -1.84 3.07 -14.27
CA TRP A 154 -1.05 3.08 -15.50
C TRP A 154 -0.23 1.78 -15.67
N ASN A 155 0.43 1.31 -14.60
CA ASN A 155 1.16 0.05 -14.62
C ASN A 155 0.23 -1.16 -14.89
N CYS A 156 -0.98 -1.16 -14.34
CA CYS A 156 -2.00 -2.18 -14.68
C CYS A 156 -2.32 -2.16 -16.19
N GLY A 157 -2.38 -0.98 -16.80
CA GLY A 157 -2.50 -0.84 -18.25
C GLY A 157 -1.31 -1.46 -19.01
N GLN A 158 -0.09 -1.31 -18.51
CA GLN A 158 1.10 -1.94 -19.09
C GLN A 158 1.05 -3.48 -18.99
N LEU A 159 0.53 -4.02 -17.89
CA LEU A 159 0.28 -5.45 -17.77
C LEU A 159 -0.79 -5.91 -18.79
N ALA A 160 -1.89 -5.16 -18.92
CA ALA A 160 -2.93 -5.46 -19.91
C ALA A 160 -2.36 -5.50 -21.35
N VAL A 161 -1.47 -4.56 -21.69
CA VAL A 161 -0.75 -4.57 -22.97
C VAL A 161 0.10 -5.84 -23.12
N ALA A 162 0.79 -6.26 -22.08
CA ALA A 162 1.61 -7.47 -22.11
C ALA A 162 0.80 -8.77 -22.26
N LEU A 163 -0.49 -8.73 -21.87
CA LEU A 163 -1.42 -9.88 -22.00
C LEU A 163 -2.19 -9.90 -23.33
N ARG A 164 -2.07 -8.88 -24.19
CA ARG A 164 -2.77 -8.84 -25.49
C ARG A 164 -2.52 -10.04 -26.43
N PRO A 165 -1.37 -10.71 -26.45
CA PRO A 165 -1.23 -11.92 -27.23
C PRO A 165 -2.12 -13.09 -26.75
N MET A 166 -2.66 -13.01 -25.52
CA MET A 166 -3.42 -14.08 -24.86
C MET A 166 -4.93 -13.80 -24.78
N ALA A 167 -5.37 -12.56 -24.97
CA ALA A 167 -6.78 -12.17 -24.85
C ALA A 167 -7.10 -10.97 -25.74
N GLN A 168 -8.40 -10.81 -26.06
CA GLN A 168 -8.87 -9.67 -26.84
C GLN A 168 -8.77 -8.36 -26.02
N THR A 169 -8.74 -7.23 -26.73
CA THR A 169 -8.57 -5.91 -26.11
C THR A 169 -9.77 -5.53 -25.23
N GLU A 170 -11.00 -5.85 -25.65
CA GLU A 170 -12.24 -5.48 -24.93
C GLU A 170 -12.30 -6.08 -23.50
N PRO A 171 -12.11 -7.41 -23.28
CA PRO A 171 -12.05 -8.00 -21.95
C PRO A 171 -10.97 -7.38 -21.04
N LEU A 172 -9.78 -7.12 -21.61
CA LEU A 172 -8.69 -6.51 -20.85
C LEU A 172 -8.99 -5.07 -20.44
N LEU A 173 -9.65 -4.28 -21.31
CA LEU A 173 -10.09 -2.93 -20.97
C LEU A 173 -11.22 -2.94 -19.93
N ALA A 174 -12.15 -3.88 -20.02
CA ALA A 174 -13.22 -4.04 -19.04
C ALA A 174 -12.64 -4.33 -17.65
N ALA A 175 -11.64 -5.21 -17.55
CA ALA A 175 -10.92 -5.47 -16.31
C ALA A 175 -10.23 -4.19 -15.79
N LEU A 176 -9.46 -3.50 -16.63
CA LEU A 176 -8.73 -2.29 -16.25
C LEU A 176 -9.66 -1.17 -15.73
N ASN A 177 -10.83 -1.00 -16.32
CA ASN A 177 -11.81 0.03 -15.94
C ASN A 177 -12.42 -0.20 -14.55
N ARG A 178 -12.24 -1.37 -13.95
CA ARG A 178 -12.65 -1.65 -12.58
C ARG A 178 -11.71 -1.04 -11.52
N PHE A 179 -10.50 -0.62 -11.92
CA PHE A 179 -9.51 -0.10 -10.96
C PHE A 179 -10.05 1.09 -10.15
N ASP A 180 -10.56 2.11 -10.80
CA ASP A 180 -10.96 3.35 -10.13
C ASP A 180 -12.10 3.15 -9.11
N PRO A 181 -13.23 2.48 -9.46
CA PRO A 181 -14.29 2.22 -8.47
C PRO A 181 -13.81 1.31 -7.32
N LEU A 182 -12.99 0.29 -7.59
CA LEU A 182 -12.41 -0.55 -6.55
C LEU A 182 -11.49 0.26 -5.64
N PHE A 183 -10.61 1.08 -6.20
CA PHE A 183 -9.72 1.93 -5.43
C PHE A 183 -10.49 2.86 -4.48
N GLN A 184 -11.55 3.54 -4.96
CA GLN A 184 -12.38 4.44 -4.14
C GLN A 184 -13.05 3.67 -2.99
N GLN A 185 -13.61 2.50 -3.28
CA GLN A 185 -14.20 1.64 -2.27
C GLN A 185 -13.17 1.22 -1.21
N ARG A 186 -12.01 0.71 -1.64
CA ARG A 186 -10.94 0.25 -0.73
C ARG A 186 -10.36 1.39 0.11
N LEU A 187 -10.23 2.58 -0.48
CA LEU A 187 -9.76 3.75 0.25
C LEU A 187 -10.74 4.13 1.38
N ALA A 188 -12.05 4.13 1.10
CA ALA A 188 -13.06 4.37 2.12
C ALA A 188 -12.99 3.32 3.24
N GLU A 189 -12.94 2.04 2.90
CA GLU A 189 -12.81 0.92 3.86
C GLU A 189 -11.56 1.08 4.75
N ARG A 190 -10.41 1.43 4.17
CA ARG A 190 -9.14 1.61 4.89
C ARG A 190 -9.16 2.82 5.82
N VAL A 191 -9.70 3.95 5.37
CA VAL A 191 -9.81 5.17 6.18
C VAL A 191 -10.78 4.97 7.34
N LEU A 192 -11.95 4.40 7.08
CA LEU A 192 -12.94 4.10 8.13
C LEU A 192 -12.39 3.10 9.14
N TRP A 193 -11.68 2.07 8.69
CA TRP A 193 -10.99 1.13 9.59
C TRP A 193 -9.97 1.85 10.49
N ARG A 194 -9.14 2.75 9.95
CA ARG A 194 -8.20 3.54 10.74
C ARG A 194 -8.92 4.47 11.73
N LEU A 195 -10.04 5.05 11.34
CA LEU A 195 -10.88 5.86 12.23
C LEU A 195 -11.70 5.00 13.21
N GLY A 196 -11.84 3.69 12.99
CA GLY A 196 -12.67 2.82 13.80
C GLY A 196 -14.16 3.15 13.70
N LEU A 197 -14.63 3.44 12.48
CA LEU A 197 -16.00 3.87 12.20
C LEU A 197 -16.74 2.84 11.32
N VAL A 198 -18.04 2.74 11.53
CA VAL A 198 -18.93 1.95 10.69
C VAL A 198 -19.25 2.76 9.42
N SER A 199 -19.11 2.15 8.24
CA SER A 199 -19.52 2.76 6.96
C SER A 199 -21.01 3.09 6.98
N ARG A 200 -21.40 4.18 6.33
CA ARG A 200 -22.80 4.60 6.17
C ARG A 200 -23.30 4.38 4.76
N SER A 201 -22.68 5.04 3.80
CA SER A 201 -22.93 4.88 2.37
C SER A 201 -21.71 5.35 1.58
N GLY A 202 -21.54 4.83 0.36
CA GLY A 202 -20.38 5.24 -0.47
C GLY A 202 -20.30 6.76 -0.69
N HIS A 203 -21.43 7.46 -0.79
CA HIS A 203 -21.45 8.91 -0.94
C HIS A 203 -21.03 9.64 0.35
N GLU A 204 -21.60 9.28 1.48
CA GLU A 204 -21.27 9.90 2.78
C GLU A 204 -19.83 9.60 3.18
N ASP A 205 -19.37 8.37 2.96
CA ASP A 205 -18.00 7.98 3.22
C ASP A 205 -17.01 8.80 2.37
N ALA A 206 -17.28 9.00 1.08
CA ALA A 206 -16.47 9.86 0.21
C ALA A 206 -16.44 11.33 0.68
N GLN A 207 -17.56 11.86 1.18
CA GLN A 207 -17.61 13.19 1.77
C GLN A 207 -16.74 13.29 3.03
N LEU A 208 -16.81 12.30 3.92
CA LEU A 208 -15.96 12.25 5.12
C LEU A 208 -14.48 12.21 4.76
N LEU A 209 -14.09 11.38 3.79
CA LEU A 209 -12.70 11.27 3.33
C LEU A 209 -12.19 12.61 2.76
N THR A 210 -13.00 13.27 1.95
CA THR A 210 -12.68 14.58 1.38
C THR A 210 -12.47 15.62 2.49
N ALA A 211 -13.39 15.69 3.44
CA ALA A 211 -13.30 16.61 4.56
C ALA A 211 -12.10 16.30 5.48
N ALA A 212 -11.78 15.02 5.70
CA ALA A 212 -10.62 14.60 6.46
C ALA A 212 -9.30 15.05 5.79
N GLY A 213 -9.17 14.89 4.48
CA GLY A 213 -8.00 15.37 3.73
C GLY A 213 -7.85 16.89 3.76
N ILE A 214 -8.95 17.65 3.68
CA ILE A 214 -8.95 19.11 3.83
C ILE A 214 -8.50 19.48 5.24
N HIS A 215 -9.08 18.87 6.26
CA HIS A 215 -8.75 19.13 7.66
C HIS A 215 -7.26 18.86 7.97
N MET A 216 -6.72 17.72 7.54
CA MET A 216 -5.29 17.40 7.71
C MET A 216 -4.39 18.46 7.05
N ARG A 217 -4.74 18.91 5.85
CA ARG A 217 -3.97 19.94 5.13
C ARG A 217 -4.02 21.29 5.85
N GLU A 218 -5.19 21.71 6.34
CA GLU A 218 -5.36 23.00 7.01
C GLU A 218 -4.69 23.04 8.39
N THR A 219 -4.68 21.90 9.11
CA THR A 219 -4.09 21.80 10.44
C THR A 219 -2.61 21.43 10.43
N GLY A 220 -2.06 20.98 9.29
CA GLY A 220 -0.70 20.47 9.18
C GLY A 220 -0.45 19.17 9.93
N GLN A 221 -1.51 18.45 10.32
CA GLN A 221 -1.37 17.16 11.00
C GLN A 221 -0.79 16.09 10.08
N SER A 222 0.07 15.24 10.66
CA SER A 222 0.45 14.00 9.98
C SER A 222 -0.71 13.01 9.96
N PRO A 223 -0.77 12.09 8.99
CA PRO A 223 -1.79 11.03 8.97
C PRO A 223 -1.85 10.23 10.28
N ASP A 224 -0.71 9.90 10.88
CA ASP A 224 -0.68 9.13 12.13
C ASP A 224 -1.33 9.90 13.28
N ALA A 225 -0.97 11.18 13.46
CA ALA A 225 -1.56 12.03 14.48
C ALA A 225 -3.07 12.23 14.27
N PHE A 226 -3.49 12.43 13.01
CA PHE A 226 -4.90 12.59 12.66
C PHE A 226 -5.73 11.35 13.01
N PHE A 227 -5.35 10.19 12.55
CA PHE A 227 -6.10 8.95 12.80
C PHE A 227 -6.11 8.59 14.28
N PHE A 228 -5.00 8.82 14.99
CA PHE A 228 -4.93 8.61 16.43
C PHE A 228 -5.88 9.54 17.19
N ALA A 229 -5.87 10.83 16.87
CA ALA A 229 -6.70 11.84 17.54
C ALA A 229 -8.21 11.58 17.34
N HIS A 230 -8.61 11.17 16.13
CA HIS A 230 -10.02 11.05 15.75
C HIS A 230 -10.56 9.62 15.80
N ARG A 231 -9.78 8.66 16.31
CA ARG A 231 -10.20 7.27 16.47
C ARG A 231 -11.52 7.18 17.24
N ALA A 232 -12.45 6.34 16.74
CA ALA A 232 -13.79 6.12 17.31
C ALA A 232 -14.63 7.42 17.44
N GLY A 233 -14.40 8.40 16.56
CA GLY A 233 -15.13 9.66 16.57
C GLY A 233 -14.76 10.61 17.70
N ARG A 234 -13.59 10.43 18.32
CA ARG A 234 -13.07 11.35 19.37
C ARG A 234 -12.64 12.70 18.77
N ASN A 235 -12.44 13.68 19.65
CA ASN A 235 -11.88 15.01 19.32
C ASN A 235 -12.51 15.60 18.06
N ARG A 236 -13.83 15.78 18.07
CA ARG A 236 -14.57 16.37 16.95
C ARG A 236 -14.20 17.85 16.80
N PRO A 237 -13.44 18.24 15.76
CA PRO A 237 -13.12 19.66 15.55
C PRO A 237 -14.34 20.42 15.03
N CYS A 238 -14.29 21.76 15.14
CA CYS A 238 -15.26 22.61 14.45
C CYS A 238 -15.08 22.53 12.93
N GLY A 239 -16.17 22.63 12.17
CA GLY A 239 -16.16 22.67 10.73
C GLY A 239 -16.58 21.35 10.07
N ALA A 240 -16.49 21.31 8.74
CA ALA A 240 -17.10 20.25 7.91
C ALA A 240 -16.67 18.83 8.32
N PHE A 241 -15.40 18.61 8.64
CA PHE A 241 -14.95 17.29 9.07
C PHE A 241 -15.60 16.86 10.39
N GLY A 242 -15.63 17.74 11.40
CA GLY A 242 -16.23 17.42 12.69
C GLY A 242 -17.74 17.19 12.61
N ASP A 243 -18.44 17.98 11.77
CA ASP A 243 -19.88 17.83 11.53
C ASP A 243 -20.21 16.49 10.87
N LEU A 244 -19.44 16.09 9.85
CA LEU A 244 -19.57 14.78 9.20
C LEU A 244 -19.20 13.65 10.17
N LEU A 245 -18.10 13.78 10.90
CA LEU A 245 -17.63 12.77 11.86
C LEU A 245 -18.69 12.50 12.95
N ALA A 246 -19.45 13.52 13.34
CA ALA A 246 -20.50 13.39 14.35
C ALA A 246 -21.65 12.46 13.94
N ALA A 247 -21.85 12.26 12.64
CA ALA A 247 -22.88 11.36 12.10
C ALA A 247 -22.47 9.88 12.05
N TYR A 248 -21.20 9.56 12.31
CA TYR A 248 -20.68 8.20 12.28
C TYR A 248 -20.70 7.55 13.66
N HIS A 249 -20.93 6.26 13.67
CA HIS A 249 -20.83 5.42 14.85
C HIS A 249 -19.48 4.68 14.88
N PRO A 250 -18.85 4.55 16.06
CA PRO A 250 -17.66 3.72 16.19
C PRO A 250 -18.03 2.24 15.96
N THR A 251 -17.06 1.48 15.44
CA THR A 251 -17.14 0.01 15.47
C THR A 251 -17.03 -0.48 16.91
N ASP A 252 -17.57 -1.69 17.18
CA ASP A 252 -17.40 -2.32 18.48
C ASP A 252 -15.90 -2.39 18.82
N SER A 253 -15.56 -2.14 20.06
CA SER A 253 -14.17 -2.14 20.57
C SER A 253 -13.18 -1.16 19.92
N ALA A 254 -13.62 -0.23 19.06
CA ALA A 254 -12.71 0.70 18.36
C ALA A 254 -11.82 1.54 19.30
N ALA A 255 -12.27 1.81 20.53
CA ALA A 255 -11.57 2.62 21.52
C ALA A 255 -11.12 1.83 22.77
N ASP A 256 -11.32 0.52 22.83
CA ASP A 256 -11.13 -0.28 24.07
C ASP A 256 -9.65 -0.53 24.39
N ALA A 257 -8.77 -0.55 23.40
CA ALA A 257 -7.36 -0.81 23.63
C ALA A 257 -6.70 0.30 24.47
N PRO A 258 -5.91 -0.06 25.51
CA PRO A 258 -5.17 0.92 26.32
C PRO A 258 -4.26 1.84 25.49
N PHE A 259 -3.79 1.39 24.35
CA PHE A 259 -2.99 2.15 23.39
C PHE A 259 -3.62 3.52 23.05
N TRP A 260 -4.95 3.61 22.97
CA TRP A 260 -5.63 4.87 22.63
C TRP A 260 -5.61 5.92 23.74
N GLN A 261 -4.99 5.60 24.90
CA GLN A 261 -4.72 6.53 26.01
C GLN A 261 -3.26 7.00 26.03
N GLU A 262 -2.41 6.51 25.13
CA GLU A 262 -1.04 6.99 24.99
C GLU A 262 -1.02 8.46 24.55
N ALA A 263 0.09 9.15 24.79
CA ALA A 263 0.20 10.60 24.51
C ALA A 263 0.26 10.89 22.99
N ALA A 264 0.84 9.97 22.20
CA ALA A 264 0.99 10.10 20.76
C ALA A 264 1.17 8.72 20.11
N PRO A 265 0.82 8.57 18.82
CA PRO A 265 1.10 7.36 18.07
C PRO A 265 2.59 7.27 17.70
N PRO A 266 3.12 6.05 17.45
CA PRO A 266 4.41 5.92 16.77
C PRO A 266 4.29 6.45 15.34
N SER A 267 5.36 7.05 14.83
CA SER A 267 5.41 7.56 13.46
C SER A 267 6.75 7.22 12.80
N ASN A 268 6.72 6.89 11.52
CA ASN A 268 7.92 6.55 10.73
C ASN A 268 8.35 7.72 9.82
N VAL A 269 8.02 8.97 10.17
CA VAL A 269 8.54 10.14 9.44
C VAL A 269 10.06 10.17 9.50
N ILE A 270 10.68 10.72 8.47
CA ILE A 270 12.14 10.63 8.29
C ILE A 270 12.93 11.12 9.51
N ASN A 271 12.51 12.19 10.15
CA ASN A 271 13.20 12.72 11.33
C ASN A 271 13.23 11.72 12.49
N GLU A 272 12.18 10.92 12.68
CA GLU A 272 12.14 9.87 13.70
C GLU A 272 13.04 8.70 13.32
N VAL A 273 13.05 8.30 12.05
CA VAL A 273 13.94 7.25 11.53
C VAL A 273 15.40 7.67 11.70
N GLU A 274 15.75 8.90 11.37
CA GLU A 274 17.10 9.44 11.52
C GLU A 274 17.53 9.54 13.00
N ARG A 275 16.60 9.89 13.89
CA ARG A 275 16.86 9.89 15.33
C ARG A 275 17.23 8.50 15.85
N ILE A 276 16.47 7.48 15.44
CA ILE A 276 16.74 6.07 15.78
C ILE A 276 18.09 5.64 15.17
N TRP A 277 18.31 5.95 13.90
CA TRP A 277 19.53 5.61 13.20
C TRP A 277 20.78 6.25 13.83
N THR A 278 20.68 7.51 14.26
CA THR A 278 21.80 8.22 14.92
C THR A 278 22.26 7.52 16.19
N ALA A 279 21.36 6.98 17.00
CA ALA A 279 21.73 6.20 18.19
C ALA A 279 22.49 4.93 17.81
N ILE A 280 22.03 4.22 16.79
CA ILE A 280 22.69 3.00 16.29
C ILE A 280 24.05 3.35 15.68
N ALA A 281 24.11 4.31 14.77
CA ALA A 281 25.32 4.65 14.01
C ALA A 281 26.45 5.19 14.90
N THR A 282 26.11 5.95 15.95
CA THR A 282 27.12 6.61 16.79
C THR A 282 27.51 5.84 18.05
N LYS A 283 26.62 5.00 18.57
CA LYS A 283 26.77 4.33 19.88
C LYS A 283 26.47 2.84 19.87
N ASP A 284 26.08 2.30 18.72
CA ASP A 284 25.55 0.92 18.60
C ASP A 284 24.37 0.65 19.58
N ASP A 285 23.58 1.71 19.85
CA ASP A 285 22.43 1.65 20.76
C ASP A 285 21.15 1.38 19.97
N TRP A 286 20.61 0.17 20.13
CA TRP A 286 19.43 -0.33 19.46
C TRP A 286 18.13 -0.13 20.27
N THR A 287 18.22 0.46 21.46
CA THR A 287 17.09 0.61 22.39
C THR A 287 15.93 1.35 21.73
N LEU A 288 16.21 2.48 21.08
CA LEU A 288 15.18 3.27 20.41
C LEU A 288 14.47 2.50 19.28
N LEU A 289 15.21 1.67 18.53
CA LEU A 289 14.62 0.82 17.50
C LEU A 289 13.68 -0.23 18.10
N HIS A 290 14.12 -0.91 19.17
CA HIS A 290 13.31 -1.94 19.83
C HIS A 290 12.03 -1.34 20.42
N ASP A 291 12.13 -0.20 21.09
CA ASP A 291 10.99 0.51 21.67
C ASP A 291 9.99 0.96 20.58
N HIS A 292 10.52 1.49 19.47
CA HIS A 292 9.72 1.92 18.34
C HIS A 292 8.98 0.75 17.66
N VAL A 293 9.67 -0.36 17.42
CA VAL A 293 9.05 -1.59 16.89
C VAL A 293 7.98 -2.12 17.83
N ALA A 294 8.22 -2.09 19.15
CA ALA A 294 7.20 -2.48 20.12
C ALA A 294 5.98 -1.58 20.09
N ALA A 295 6.17 -0.26 19.93
CA ALA A 295 5.07 0.71 19.80
C ALA A 295 4.24 0.47 18.52
N ILE A 296 4.90 0.22 17.38
CA ILE A 296 4.21 -0.12 16.12
C ILE A 296 3.39 -1.42 16.27
N ARG A 297 3.92 -2.43 16.94
CA ARG A 297 3.19 -3.68 17.21
C ARG A 297 1.97 -3.46 18.10
N ARG A 298 2.07 -2.62 19.13
CA ARG A 298 0.91 -2.24 19.96
C ARG A 298 -0.14 -1.50 19.15
N LEU A 299 0.26 -0.57 18.27
CA LEU A 299 -0.67 0.09 17.33
C LEU A 299 -1.38 -0.93 16.45
N GLY A 300 -0.65 -1.88 15.85
CA GLY A 300 -1.23 -2.93 15.02
C GLY A 300 -2.26 -3.79 15.79
N GLN A 301 -1.94 -4.16 17.03
CA GLN A 301 -2.88 -4.89 17.90
C GLN A 301 -4.12 -4.05 18.24
N ALA A 302 -3.95 -2.76 18.52
CA ALA A 302 -5.05 -1.86 18.85
C ALA A 302 -5.96 -1.54 17.64
N LEU A 303 -5.42 -1.54 16.43
CA LEU A 303 -6.19 -1.39 15.20
C LEU A 303 -7.02 -2.64 14.87
N GLY A 304 -6.54 -3.83 15.27
CA GLY A 304 -7.13 -5.10 14.91
C GLY A 304 -6.84 -5.51 13.46
N PRO A 305 -7.48 -6.59 12.98
CA PRO A 305 -7.25 -7.10 11.62
C PRO A 305 -7.60 -6.05 10.57
N THR A 306 -6.74 -5.97 9.57
CA THR A 306 -6.95 -5.09 8.41
C THR A 306 -8.12 -5.61 7.57
N PRO A 307 -9.02 -4.76 7.07
CA PRO A 307 -10.04 -5.17 6.12
C PRO A 307 -9.39 -5.85 4.92
N LEU A 308 -9.82 -7.04 4.61
CA LEU A 308 -9.37 -7.77 3.42
C LEU A 308 -10.47 -7.68 2.34
N PRO A 309 -10.08 -7.61 1.06
CA PRO A 309 -11.04 -7.74 -0.02
C PRO A 309 -11.84 -9.04 0.10
N ALA A 310 -13.12 -9.01 -0.27
CA ALA A 310 -13.95 -10.20 -0.29
C ALA A 310 -13.29 -11.31 -1.15
N GLY A 311 -13.19 -12.52 -0.62
CA GLY A 311 -12.54 -13.65 -1.31
C GLY A 311 -11.03 -13.79 -1.09
N HIS A 312 -10.38 -12.85 -0.39
CA HIS A 312 -9.00 -13.04 0.05
C HIS A 312 -8.98 -13.80 1.38
N THR A 313 -8.35 -14.96 1.39
CA THR A 313 -8.03 -15.71 2.60
C THR A 313 -6.60 -15.39 3.03
N THR A 314 -6.40 -15.13 4.32
CA THR A 314 -5.06 -14.97 4.92
C THR A 314 -4.29 -16.29 5.06
N ALA A 315 -4.90 -17.41 4.70
CA ALA A 315 -4.23 -18.70 4.76
C ALA A 315 -3.28 -18.85 3.58
N PRO A 316 -1.97 -19.04 3.81
CA PRO A 316 -1.07 -19.47 2.75
C PRO A 316 -1.61 -20.80 2.19
N ALA A 317 -1.64 -20.93 0.87
CA ALA A 317 -1.92 -22.22 0.26
C ALA A 317 -0.95 -23.25 0.89
N PRO A 318 -1.43 -24.45 1.28
CA PRO A 318 -0.57 -25.47 1.86
C PRO A 318 0.53 -25.75 0.85
N MET A 319 1.81 -25.59 1.27
CA MET A 319 2.95 -25.99 0.45
C MET A 319 2.74 -27.46 0.07
N ARG A 320 2.45 -27.73 -1.21
CA ARG A 320 2.49 -29.09 -1.71
C ARG A 320 3.94 -29.54 -1.56
N GLN A 321 4.16 -30.53 -0.72
CA GLN A 321 5.43 -31.22 -0.62
C GLN A 321 5.76 -31.74 -2.03
N MET A 322 6.86 -31.25 -2.62
CA MET A 322 7.47 -31.86 -3.79
C MET A 322 8.19 -33.12 -3.36
#